data_d4756b37557b836958413696de226166
#
_entry.id   d4756b37557b836958413696de226166
#
_cell.length_a   1.000
_cell.length_b   1.000
_cell.length_c   1.000
_cell.angle_alpha   90.00
_cell.angle_beta   90.00
_cell.angle_gamma   90.00
#
_symmetry.space_group_name_H-M   'P 1'
#
loop_
_entity.id
_entity.type
_entity.pdbx_description
1 polymer ?
#
loop_
_entity_poly.entity_id
_entity_poly.type
_entity_poly.pdbx_seq_one_letter_code
_entity_poly.pdbx_strand_id
1 'polypeptide(L)'
;MTRLPRGGVALDNQVGAAPRVWLDVREDLAILNLPGVPSELKYIVLNEAGPHLERVLGTGYFRSATIVTSMNDESELSGALMAFDGKHADPAVYLKSRAKRFGKDVRMQVTISVRGSGLDDVTGRLAAAIEDFRGELTKESIEVQSVTFDD
;
A
#
# COMPACT_ATOMS: atom_id res chain seq x y z
N MET A 1 -5.02 21.67 29.98
CA MET A 1 -4.37 20.35 30.00
C MET A 1 -5.30 19.35 29.33
N THR A 2 -4.86 18.71 28.28
CA THR A 2 -5.63 17.66 27.56
C THR A 2 -5.52 16.38 28.37
N ARG A 3 -6.66 15.73 28.65
CA ARG A 3 -6.66 14.42 29.31
C ARG A 3 -6.52 13.35 28.25
N LEU A 4 -5.58 12.43 28.45
CA LEU A 4 -5.43 11.25 27.61
C LEU A 4 -6.42 10.14 28.04
N PRO A 5 -6.81 9.26 27.12
CA PRO A 5 -7.52 8.04 27.48
C PRO A 5 -6.69 7.22 28.49
N ARG A 6 -7.38 6.49 29.36
CA ARG A 6 -6.70 5.62 30.32
C ARG A 6 -5.89 4.57 29.57
N GLY A 7 -4.60 4.46 29.87
CA GLY A 7 -3.66 3.57 29.17
C GLY A 7 -3.07 4.15 27.89
N GLY A 8 -3.49 5.35 27.48
CA GLY A 8 -2.94 6.01 26.31
C GLY A 8 -1.54 6.58 26.58
N VAL A 9 -0.65 6.40 25.59
CA VAL A 9 0.70 6.95 25.57
C VAL A 9 0.71 8.20 24.68
N ALA A 10 1.18 9.34 25.23
CA ALA A 10 1.40 10.53 24.41
C ALA A 10 2.63 10.32 23.53
N LEU A 11 2.48 10.53 22.23
CA LEU A 11 3.61 10.57 21.30
C LEU A 11 4.11 12.01 21.20
N ASP A 12 5.42 12.25 21.09
CA ASP A 12 5.95 13.60 20.94
C ASP A 12 5.72 14.16 19.53
N ASN A 13 5.64 15.50 19.42
CA ASN A 13 5.48 16.19 18.15
C ASN A 13 6.22 17.52 18.20
N GLN A 14 7.40 17.55 17.69
CA GLN A 14 8.25 18.75 17.69
C GLN A 14 7.91 19.73 16.56
N VAL A 15 7.02 19.36 15.64
CA VAL A 15 6.64 20.18 14.49
C VAL A 15 5.23 20.76 14.58
N GLY A 16 4.52 20.48 15.68
CA GLY A 16 3.18 21.01 15.90
C GLY A 16 2.63 20.75 17.30
N ALA A 17 1.45 21.30 17.57
CA ALA A 17 0.82 21.26 18.90
C ALA A 17 -0.38 20.29 19.01
N ALA A 18 -0.77 19.62 17.93
CA ALA A 18 -1.93 18.74 17.95
C ALA A 18 -1.68 17.52 18.87
N PRO A 19 -2.67 17.11 19.67
CA PRO A 19 -2.55 15.93 20.52
C PRO A 19 -2.49 14.66 19.65
N ARG A 20 -1.68 13.71 20.06
CA ARG A 20 -1.50 12.41 19.44
C ARG A 20 -1.33 11.37 20.51
N VAL A 21 -1.97 10.24 20.30
CA VAL A 21 -2.06 9.20 21.31
C VAL A 21 -1.96 7.84 20.65
N TRP A 22 -1.12 7.01 21.23
CA TRP A 22 -1.14 5.57 21.03
C TRP A 22 -1.93 4.93 22.17
N LEU A 23 -2.84 4.03 21.86
CA LEU A 23 -3.62 3.27 22.83
C LEU A 23 -3.64 1.79 22.44
N ASP A 24 -3.02 0.95 23.24
CA ASP A 24 -3.18 -0.49 23.14
C ASP A 24 -4.54 -0.90 23.66
N VAL A 25 -5.36 -1.49 22.81
CA VAL A 25 -6.69 -2.01 23.17
C VAL A 25 -6.58 -3.46 23.62
N ARG A 26 -5.77 -4.24 22.91
CA ARG A 26 -5.39 -5.62 23.21
C ARG A 26 -4.08 -5.96 22.46
N GLU A 27 -3.56 -7.16 22.64
CA GLU A 27 -2.26 -7.56 22.10
C GLU A 27 -2.11 -7.34 20.58
N ASP A 28 -3.17 -7.60 19.82
CA ASP A 28 -3.24 -7.52 18.35
C ASP A 28 -3.98 -6.28 17.83
N LEU A 29 -4.39 -5.36 18.70
CA LEU A 29 -5.18 -4.19 18.32
C LEU A 29 -4.73 -2.94 19.07
N ALA A 30 -4.40 -1.90 18.32
CA ALA A 30 -4.10 -0.59 18.85
C ALA A 30 -4.85 0.51 18.08
N ILE A 31 -5.05 1.63 18.74
CA ILE A 31 -5.58 2.87 18.15
C ILE A 31 -4.46 3.90 18.14
N LEU A 32 -4.13 4.41 16.96
CA LEU A 32 -3.22 5.53 16.79
C LEU A 32 -4.00 6.75 16.31
N ASN A 33 -4.08 7.76 17.18
CA ASN A 33 -4.64 9.05 16.83
C ASN A 33 -3.53 9.97 16.31
N LEU A 34 -3.69 10.50 15.10
CA LEU A 34 -2.73 11.36 14.43
C LEU A 34 -3.39 12.68 13.99
N PRO A 35 -2.61 13.78 13.91
CA PRO A 35 -3.10 15.05 13.37
C PRO A 35 -3.35 14.94 11.86
N GLY A 36 -4.27 15.76 11.34
CA GLY A 36 -4.54 15.86 9.90
C GLY A 36 -3.49 16.65 9.11
N VAL A 37 -2.53 17.30 9.77
CA VAL A 37 -1.45 18.06 9.12
C VAL A 37 -0.36 17.10 8.63
N PRO A 38 -0.07 17.03 7.30
CA PRO A 38 0.83 16.02 6.75
C PRO A 38 2.25 16.03 7.34
N SER A 39 2.81 17.21 7.63
CA SER A 39 4.14 17.35 8.23
C SER A 39 4.21 16.78 9.64
N GLU A 40 3.20 17.04 10.47
CA GLU A 40 3.09 16.50 11.82
C GLU A 40 2.90 14.99 11.81
N LEU A 41 1.98 14.50 10.96
CA LEU A 41 1.73 13.06 10.79
C LEU A 41 3.01 12.33 10.40
N LYS A 42 3.73 12.83 9.39
CA LYS A 42 4.99 12.25 8.94
C LYS A 42 6.03 12.20 10.06
N TYR A 43 6.18 13.30 10.81
CA TYR A 43 7.12 13.35 11.92
C TYR A 43 6.81 12.29 12.97
N ILE A 44 5.55 12.21 13.42
CA ILE A 44 5.12 11.27 14.45
C ILE A 44 5.31 9.81 14.01
N VAL A 45 4.91 9.49 12.78
CA VAL A 45 5.04 8.12 12.27
C VAL A 45 6.50 7.69 12.18
N LEU A 46 7.39 8.57 11.69
CA LEU A 46 8.80 8.23 11.48
C LEU A 46 9.62 8.23 12.77
N ASN A 47 9.29 9.08 13.75
CA ASN A 47 10.15 9.29 14.92
C ASN A 47 9.59 8.68 16.21
N GLU A 48 8.25 8.61 16.33
CA GLU A 48 7.61 8.24 17.60
C GLU A 48 6.81 6.93 17.53
N ALA A 49 6.01 6.75 16.48
CA ALA A 49 5.12 5.61 16.37
C ALA A 49 5.80 4.32 15.87
N GLY A 50 6.98 4.42 15.26
CA GLY A 50 7.68 3.29 14.65
C GLY A 50 7.76 2.04 15.54
N PRO A 51 8.35 2.11 16.74
CA PRO A 51 8.45 0.94 17.64
C PRO A 51 7.10 0.34 18.04
N HIS A 52 6.08 1.16 18.18
CA HIS A 52 4.71 0.71 18.48
C HIS A 52 4.08 0.00 17.28
N LEU A 53 4.28 0.56 16.09
CA LEU A 53 3.78 -0.05 14.84
C LEU A 53 4.46 -1.38 14.56
N GLU A 54 5.78 -1.47 14.71
CA GLU A 54 6.54 -2.72 14.56
C GLU A 54 6.05 -3.82 15.50
N ARG A 55 5.73 -3.46 16.75
CA ARG A 55 5.21 -4.42 17.75
C ARG A 55 3.85 -4.99 17.35
N VAL A 56 2.95 -4.17 16.80
CA VAL A 56 1.56 -4.59 16.46
C VAL A 56 1.49 -5.19 15.05
N LEU A 57 2.20 -4.60 14.09
CA LEU A 57 2.16 -5.03 12.68
C LEU A 57 3.23 -6.07 12.34
N GLY A 58 4.23 -6.24 13.21
CA GLY A 58 5.43 -7.00 12.91
C GLY A 58 6.36 -6.26 11.94
N THR A 59 7.56 -6.79 11.78
CA THR A 59 8.51 -6.36 10.75
C THR A 59 8.26 -7.21 9.51
N GLY A 60 8.00 -6.55 8.37
CA GLY A 60 7.77 -7.23 7.11
C GLY A 60 8.42 -6.51 5.95
N TYR A 61 8.59 -7.21 4.86
CA TYR A 61 9.04 -6.64 3.60
C TYR A 61 7.83 -6.32 2.72
N PHE A 62 7.95 -5.24 2.01
CA PHE A 62 6.96 -4.77 1.03
C PHE A 62 7.68 -4.46 -0.28
N ARG A 63 7.10 -4.89 -1.38
CA ARG A 63 7.53 -4.51 -2.73
C ARG A 63 6.32 -4.21 -3.57
N SER A 64 6.46 -3.27 -4.49
CA SER A 64 5.42 -2.98 -5.46
C SER A 64 5.99 -2.71 -6.84
N ALA A 65 5.13 -2.85 -7.84
CA ALA A 65 5.41 -2.45 -9.20
C ALA A 65 4.17 -1.83 -9.82
N THR A 66 4.39 -0.82 -10.65
CA THR A 66 3.34 -0.13 -11.39
C THR A 66 3.44 -0.48 -12.87
N ILE A 67 2.36 -1.04 -13.42
CA ILE A 67 2.19 -1.40 -14.82
C ILE A 67 1.35 -0.32 -15.48
N VAL A 68 1.83 0.25 -16.58
CA VAL A 68 1.07 1.18 -17.43
C VAL A 68 0.54 0.41 -18.62
N THR A 69 -0.76 0.49 -18.87
CA THR A 69 -1.41 -0.18 -19.99
C THR A 69 -1.75 0.80 -21.12
N SER A 70 -2.09 0.27 -22.28
CA SER A 70 -2.60 1.07 -23.41
C SER A 70 -4.02 1.57 -23.19
N MET A 71 -4.75 1.04 -22.18
CA MET A 71 -6.16 1.39 -21.94
C MET A 71 -6.28 2.74 -21.24
N ASN A 72 -7.39 3.43 -21.48
CA ASN A 72 -7.72 4.73 -20.90
C ASN A 72 -8.93 4.68 -19.96
N ASP A 73 -9.65 3.56 -19.92
CA ASP A 73 -10.82 3.32 -19.08
C ASP A 73 -10.65 2.04 -18.28
N GLU A 74 -11.10 2.08 -17.02
CA GLU A 74 -11.01 0.95 -16.10
C GLU A 74 -11.92 -0.22 -16.50
N SER A 75 -13.04 0.08 -17.17
CA SER A 75 -13.95 -0.95 -17.64
C SER A 75 -13.29 -1.91 -18.63
N GLU A 76 -12.35 -1.42 -19.44
CA GLU A 76 -11.58 -2.22 -20.39
C GLU A 76 -10.57 -3.17 -19.71
N LEU A 77 -10.21 -2.87 -18.45
CA LEU A 77 -9.34 -3.72 -17.63
C LEU A 77 -10.10 -4.72 -16.75
N SER A 78 -11.41 -4.58 -16.63
CA SER A 78 -12.22 -5.31 -15.63
C SER A 78 -12.07 -6.83 -15.76
N GLY A 79 -12.01 -7.37 -16.98
CA GLY A 79 -11.82 -8.80 -17.23
C GLY A 79 -10.49 -9.31 -16.67
N ALA A 80 -9.40 -8.64 -17.00
CA ALA A 80 -8.06 -8.98 -16.52
C ALA A 80 -7.92 -8.82 -15.00
N LEU A 81 -8.51 -7.77 -14.41
CA LEU A 81 -8.50 -7.53 -12.96
C LEU A 81 -9.24 -8.64 -12.21
N MET A 82 -10.45 -9.00 -12.65
CA MET A 82 -11.24 -10.06 -12.03
C MET A 82 -10.58 -11.44 -12.17
N ALA A 83 -9.98 -11.73 -13.33
CA ALA A 83 -9.28 -12.98 -13.56
C ALA A 83 -8.04 -13.11 -12.67
N PHE A 84 -7.30 -12.01 -12.46
CA PHE A 84 -6.17 -11.98 -11.55
C PHE A 84 -6.61 -12.19 -10.10
N ASP A 85 -7.61 -11.45 -9.61
CA ASP A 85 -8.12 -11.60 -8.24
C ASP A 85 -8.64 -13.01 -7.97
N GLY A 86 -9.25 -13.64 -8.96
CA GLY A 86 -9.73 -15.03 -8.85
C GLY A 86 -8.60 -16.05 -8.69
N LYS A 87 -7.39 -15.75 -9.19
CA LYS A 87 -6.19 -16.60 -9.06
C LYS A 87 -5.42 -16.33 -7.78
N HIS A 88 -5.36 -15.08 -7.36
CA HIS A 88 -4.59 -14.60 -6.22
C HIS A 88 -5.49 -14.36 -5.00
N ALA A 89 -6.00 -15.45 -4.40
CA ALA A 89 -6.75 -15.39 -3.15
C ALA A 89 -5.88 -15.04 -1.92
N ASP A 90 -4.57 -14.84 -2.11
CA ASP A 90 -3.62 -14.49 -1.05
C ASP A 90 -3.76 -13.01 -0.67
N PRO A 91 -4.19 -12.69 0.57
CA PRO A 91 -4.37 -11.30 1.02
C PRO A 91 -3.04 -10.50 1.09
N ALA A 92 -1.90 -11.16 0.94
CA ALA A 92 -0.60 -10.51 0.89
C ALA A 92 -0.25 -9.96 -0.51
N VAL A 93 -0.99 -10.37 -1.55
CA VAL A 93 -0.89 -9.81 -2.91
C VAL A 93 -2.07 -8.86 -3.11
N TYR A 94 -1.79 -7.61 -3.39
CA TYR A 94 -2.80 -6.58 -3.57
C TYR A 94 -2.62 -5.89 -4.90
N LEU A 95 -3.72 -5.75 -5.65
CA LEU A 95 -3.76 -5.10 -6.94
C LEU A 95 -4.69 -3.88 -6.88
N LYS A 96 -4.25 -2.77 -7.45
CA LYS A 96 -5.04 -1.53 -7.53
C LYS A 96 -4.86 -0.84 -8.87
N SER A 97 -5.97 -0.62 -9.57
CA SER A 97 -6.03 0.20 -10.78
C SER A 97 -6.25 1.69 -10.45
N ARG A 98 -5.78 2.54 -11.30
CA ARG A 98 -6.08 3.98 -11.30
C ARG A 98 -5.82 4.61 -12.67
N ALA A 99 -6.61 5.60 -13.03
CA ALA A 99 -6.34 6.45 -14.19
C ALA A 99 -5.23 7.48 -13.85
N LYS A 100 -4.28 7.66 -14.75
CA LYS A 100 -3.24 8.71 -14.66
C LYS A 100 -3.14 9.49 -15.97
N ARG A 101 -2.97 10.80 -15.84
CA ARG A 101 -2.74 11.67 -16.99
C ARG A 101 -1.28 11.64 -17.41
N PHE A 102 -1.05 11.50 -18.73
CA PHE A 102 0.24 11.61 -19.40
C PHE A 102 0.12 12.70 -20.48
N GLY A 103 0.38 13.96 -20.10
CA GLY A 103 0.11 15.10 -20.96
C GLY A 103 -1.40 15.27 -21.23
N LYS A 104 -1.83 15.10 -22.49
CA LYS A 104 -3.25 15.15 -22.89
C LYS A 104 -3.94 13.78 -22.79
N ASP A 105 -3.16 12.69 -22.69
CA ASP A 105 -3.69 11.33 -22.67
C ASP A 105 -3.96 10.89 -21.23
N VAL A 106 -4.97 10.03 -21.08
CA VAL A 106 -5.23 9.28 -19.84
C VAL A 106 -4.88 7.83 -20.10
N ARG A 107 -4.20 7.20 -19.17
CA ARG A 107 -3.87 5.77 -19.25
C ARG A 107 -4.13 5.11 -17.91
N MET A 108 -4.51 3.84 -17.97
CA MET A 108 -4.70 3.05 -16.78
C MET A 108 -3.35 2.53 -16.27
N GLN A 109 -3.13 2.76 -15.00
CA GLN A 109 -2.02 2.17 -14.23
C GLN A 109 -2.57 1.13 -13.27
N VAL A 110 -1.86 0.02 -13.17
CA VAL A 110 -2.16 -1.03 -12.20
C VAL A 110 -0.94 -1.21 -11.31
N THR A 111 -1.10 -0.99 -10.03
CA THR A 111 -0.07 -1.25 -9.03
C THR A 111 -0.33 -2.62 -8.41
N ILE A 112 0.66 -3.49 -8.48
CA ILE A 112 0.70 -4.78 -7.77
C ILE A 112 1.65 -4.62 -6.60
N SER A 113 1.22 -5.00 -5.41
CA SER A 113 2.05 -4.95 -4.21
C SER A 113 1.99 -6.27 -3.46
N VAL A 114 3.11 -6.64 -2.86
CA VAL A 114 3.27 -7.88 -2.10
C VAL A 114 3.89 -7.58 -0.75
N ARG A 115 3.37 -8.23 0.29
CA ARG A 115 3.91 -8.22 1.65
C ARG A 115 4.36 -9.62 2.05
N GLY A 116 5.39 -9.71 2.87
CA GLY A 116 5.90 -10.97 3.38
C GLY A 116 6.98 -10.81 4.45
N SER A 117 7.48 -11.90 4.97
CA SER A 117 8.48 -11.93 6.05
C SER A 117 9.94 -11.93 5.55
N GLY A 118 10.19 -12.09 4.25
CA GLY A 118 11.52 -12.13 3.66
C GLY A 118 11.59 -11.34 2.36
N LEU A 119 12.73 -10.68 2.11
CA LEU A 119 12.93 -9.86 0.91
C LEU A 119 12.89 -10.69 -0.37
N ASP A 120 13.56 -11.85 -0.37
CA ASP A 120 13.58 -12.75 -1.55
C ASP A 120 12.19 -13.31 -1.84
N ASP A 121 11.42 -13.66 -0.79
CA ASP A 121 10.04 -14.12 -0.91
C ASP A 121 9.14 -13.06 -1.57
N VAL A 122 9.12 -11.83 -1.06
CA VAL A 122 8.27 -10.77 -1.63
C VAL A 122 8.70 -10.39 -3.03
N THR A 123 10.00 -10.44 -3.33
CA THR A 123 10.53 -10.14 -4.67
C THR A 123 10.11 -11.22 -5.68
N GLY A 124 10.26 -12.49 -5.30
CA GLY A 124 9.85 -13.61 -6.16
C GLY A 124 8.34 -13.64 -6.41
N ARG A 125 7.55 -13.41 -5.36
CA ARG A 125 6.08 -13.37 -5.47
C ARG A 125 5.59 -12.17 -6.27
N LEU A 126 6.23 -11.00 -6.15
CA LEU A 126 5.91 -9.84 -6.98
C LEU A 126 6.20 -10.12 -8.45
N ALA A 127 7.35 -10.72 -8.77
CA ALA A 127 7.69 -11.08 -10.14
C ALA A 127 6.67 -12.06 -10.72
N ALA A 128 6.28 -13.11 -9.98
CA ALA A 128 5.25 -14.05 -10.40
C ALA A 128 3.89 -13.37 -10.62
N ALA A 129 3.46 -12.49 -9.70
CA ALA A 129 2.21 -11.76 -9.82
C ALA A 129 2.18 -10.82 -11.05
N ILE A 130 3.32 -10.18 -11.37
CA ILE A 130 3.45 -9.36 -12.58
C ILE A 130 3.26 -10.21 -13.84
N GLU A 131 3.95 -11.36 -13.94
CA GLU A 131 3.83 -12.23 -15.10
C GLU A 131 2.42 -12.82 -15.25
N ASP A 132 1.79 -13.22 -14.16
CA ASP A 132 0.41 -13.69 -14.18
C ASP A 132 -0.56 -12.59 -14.66
N PHE A 133 -0.40 -11.37 -14.18
CA PHE A 133 -1.24 -10.25 -14.63
C PHE A 133 -0.98 -9.89 -16.09
N ARG A 134 0.27 -9.90 -16.55
CA ARG A 134 0.60 -9.73 -17.98
C ARG A 134 -0.06 -10.78 -18.84
N GLY A 135 -0.12 -12.02 -18.36
CA GLY A 135 -0.82 -13.11 -19.03
C GLY A 135 -2.33 -12.83 -19.20
N GLU A 136 -2.98 -12.27 -18.15
CA GLU A 136 -4.39 -11.89 -18.25
C GLU A 136 -4.61 -10.69 -19.20
N LEU A 137 -3.73 -9.67 -19.14
CA LEU A 137 -3.77 -8.55 -20.10
C LEU A 137 -3.62 -9.02 -21.55
N THR A 138 -2.72 -9.97 -21.80
CA THR A 138 -2.51 -10.53 -23.13
C THR A 138 -3.74 -11.24 -23.68
N LYS A 139 -4.49 -11.97 -22.84
CA LYS A 139 -5.75 -12.64 -23.22
C LYS A 139 -6.82 -11.64 -23.66
N GLU A 140 -6.85 -10.49 -23.04
CA GLU A 140 -7.77 -9.38 -23.36
C GLU A 140 -7.22 -8.46 -24.47
N SER A 141 -6.07 -8.82 -25.10
CA SER A 141 -5.39 -8.02 -26.12
C SER A 141 -4.98 -6.62 -25.65
N ILE A 142 -4.65 -6.48 -24.36
CA ILE A 142 -4.23 -5.23 -23.73
C ILE A 142 -2.71 -5.17 -23.72
N GLU A 143 -2.16 -4.08 -24.27
CA GLU A 143 -0.71 -3.88 -24.34
C GLU A 143 -0.18 -3.27 -23.04
N VAL A 144 0.94 -3.82 -22.54
CA VAL A 144 1.74 -3.26 -21.46
C VAL A 144 2.76 -2.28 -22.03
N GLN A 145 2.68 -1.03 -21.65
CA GLN A 145 3.58 0.03 -22.13
C GLN A 145 4.85 0.16 -21.30
N SER A 146 4.73 0.00 -19.99
CA SER A 146 5.87 0.01 -19.07
C SER A 146 5.57 -0.72 -17.78
N VAL A 147 6.64 -1.21 -17.13
CA VAL A 147 6.62 -1.73 -15.76
C VAL A 147 7.70 -0.99 -14.98
N THR A 148 7.34 -0.41 -13.85
CA THR A 148 8.26 0.30 -12.97
C THR A 148 8.18 -0.31 -11.58
N PHE A 149 9.33 -0.69 -11.02
CA PHE A 149 9.40 -1.17 -9.64
C PHE A 149 9.53 0.04 -8.70
N ASP A 150 8.73 0.02 -7.65
CA ASP A 150 8.79 1.05 -6.60
C ASP A 150 9.73 0.53 -5.49
N ASP A 151 10.71 1.36 -5.12
CA ASP A 151 11.69 1.07 -4.04
C ASP A 151 11.10 1.32 -2.65
#